data_678de2703e044eeb1ab97c90394389d0
#
_entry.id   678de2703e044eeb1ab97c90394389d0
#
_cell.length_a   1.000
_cell.length_b   1.000
_cell.length_c   1.000
_cell.angle_alpha   90.00
_cell.angle_beta   90.00
_cell.angle_gamma   90.00
#
_symmetry.space_group_name_H-M   'P 1'
#
loop_
_entity.id
_entity.type
_entity.pdbx_description
1 polymer ?
#
loop_
_entity_poly.entity_id
_entity_poly.type
_entity_poly.pdbx_seq_one_letter_code
_entity_poly.pdbx_strand_id
1 'polypeptide(L)'
;TTLFRSRVVVDDYIGAFNAVTHLIETGCKHIAYYGTAVDLEIGKNRYNGYHDALRKHGFTLEESLIQRCDNREDAEAITPVLMQYPTPPDAFFAVNDDTAIGILYACKRMGYKVPEDISICGFTNGQRATACDPMLTTVEQRGHKVGEEATNILIDKVEGITPKNKIEKRIVRTRLILRGTTKKA
;
A
#
# COMPACT_ATOMS: atom_id res chain seq x y z
N THR A 1 -3.64 -3.31 24.08
CA THR A 1 -2.38 -3.78 24.78
C THR A 1 -1.11 -3.16 24.21
N THR A 2 -1.11 -2.56 23.02
CA THR A 2 0.07 -1.92 22.40
C THR A 2 0.38 -0.52 22.91
N LEU A 3 -0.55 0.15 23.58
CA LEU A 3 -0.37 1.53 24.10
C LEU A 3 0.68 1.64 25.22
N PHE A 4 0.98 0.54 25.90
CA PHE A 4 1.90 0.52 27.06
C PHE A 4 3.26 -0.11 26.76
N ARG A 5 3.63 -0.28 25.47
CA ARG A 5 4.91 -0.88 25.07
C ARG A 5 5.63 0.01 24.06
N SER A 6 6.96 0.01 24.13
CA SER A 6 7.77 0.62 23.07
C SER A 6 7.50 -0.09 21.75
N ARG A 7 7.42 0.68 20.67
CA ARG A 7 7.10 0.16 19.33
C ARG A 7 7.82 0.93 18.23
N VAL A 8 8.14 0.23 17.18
CA VAL A 8 8.56 0.82 15.90
C VAL A 8 7.45 0.56 14.89
N VAL A 9 7.04 1.58 14.19
CA VAL A 9 5.99 1.53 13.16
C VAL A 9 6.48 2.22 11.89
N VAL A 10 5.80 1.99 10.78
CA VAL A 10 6.01 2.75 9.55
C VAL A 10 4.94 3.84 9.42
N ASP A 11 5.20 4.83 8.57
CA ASP A 11 4.23 5.88 8.26
C ASP A 11 3.26 5.44 7.15
N ASP A 12 2.45 4.41 7.46
CA ASP A 12 1.50 3.79 6.51
C ASP A 12 0.59 4.80 5.81
N TYR A 13 0.12 5.81 6.53
CA TYR A 13 -0.71 6.88 5.97
C TYR A 13 0.03 7.65 4.87
N ILE A 14 1.24 8.12 5.14
CA ILE A 14 2.03 8.90 4.18
C ILE A 14 2.41 8.04 2.98
N GLY A 15 2.77 6.77 3.20
CA GLY A 15 3.07 5.83 2.13
C GLY A 15 1.90 5.65 1.17
N ALA A 16 0.69 5.42 1.70
CA ALA A 16 -0.53 5.28 0.91
C ALA A 16 -0.90 6.58 0.20
N PHE A 17 -0.83 7.70 0.91
CA PHE A 17 -1.09 9.03 0.34
C PHE A 17 -0.19 9.31 -0.87
N ASN A 18 1.11 9.06 -0.76
CA ASN A 18 2.07 9.29 -1.84
C ASN A 18 1.85 8.32 -3.02
N ALA A 19 1.49 7.06 -2.75
CA ALA A 19 1.19 6.08 -3.78
C ALA A 19 -0.02 6.51 -4.63
N VAL A 20 -1.10 6.92 -3.98
CA VAL A 20 -2.33 7.35 -4.67
C VAL A 20 -2.11 8.70 -5.36
N THR A 21 -1.38 9.64 -4.74
CA THR A 21 -0.98 10.89 -5.39
C THR A 21 -0.25 10.62 -6.70
N HIS A 22 0.73 9.68 -6.69
CA HIS A 22 1.44 9.29 -7.92
C HIS A 22 0.49 8.76 -9.00
N LEU A 23 -0.46 7.88 -8.66
CA LEU A 23 -1.44 7.39 -9.63
C LEU A 23 -2.25 8.53 -10.25
N ILE A 24 -2.69 9.49 -9.45
CA ILE A 24 -3.42 10.69 -9.93
C ILE A 24 -2.53 11.55 -10.83
N GLU A 25 -1.31 11.86 -10.42
CA GLU A 25 -0.37 12.70 -11.16
C GLU A 25 0.05 12.07 -12.51
N THR A 26 -0.02 10.74 -12.63
CA THR A 26 0.19 10.01 -13.88
C THR A 26 -1.07 9.87 -14.74
N GLY A 27 -2.16 10.55 -14.36
CA GLY A 27 -3.37 10.71 -15.16
C GLY A 27 -4.50 9.71 -14.86
N CYS A 28 -4.38 8.87 -13.81
CA CYS A 28 -5.45 7.97 -13.41
C CYS A 28 -6.59 8.74 -12.73
N LYS A 29 -7.84 8.33 -13.00
CA LYS A 29 -9.05 9.02 -12.55
C LYS A 29 -9.97 8.15 -11.70
N HIS A 30 -10.04 6.86 -11.97
CA HIS A 30 -10.88 5.88 -11.28
C HIS A 30 -10.00 4.87 -10.55
N ILE A 31 -9.58 5.22 -9.32
CA ILE A 31 -8.60 4.45 -8.58
C ILE A 31 -9.32 3.54 -7.59
N ALA A 32 -9.27 2.23 -7.80
CA ALA A 32 -9.79 1.25 -6.86
C ALA A 32 -8.83 1.03 -5.68
N TYR A 33 -9.42 0.83 -4.50
CA TYR A 33 -8.71 0.46 -3.27
C TYR A 33 -9.00 -1.00 -2.91
N TYR A 34 -7.95 -1.80 -2.78
CA TYR A 34 -8.04 -3.15 -2.26
C TYR A 34 -7.33 -3.21 -0.92
N GLY A 35 -8.09 -3.43 0.16
CA GLY A 35 -7.56 -3.28 1.50
C GLY A 35 -8.14 -4.19 2.56
N THR A 36 -7.43 -4.22 3.70
CA THR A 36 -7.84 -4.93 4.90
C THR A 36 -9.02 -4.25 5.59
N ALA A 37 -9.59 -4.97 6.57
CA ALA A 37 -10.54 -4.38 7.49
C ALA A 37 -9.96 -3.14 8.19
N VAL A 38 -10.75 -2.07 8.25
CA VAL A 38 -10.40 -0.81 8.96
C VAL A 38 -10.26 -0.97 10.48
N ASP A 39 -10.50 -2.16 11.01
CA ASP A 39 -10.34 -2.48 12.44
C ASP A 39 -8.86 -2.53 12.87
N LEU A 40 -7.95 -2.74 11.93
CA LEU A 40 -6.51 -2.70 12.18
C LEU A 40 -5.94 -1.30 11.92
N GLU A 41 -5.10 -0.80 12.83
CA GLU A 41 -4.46 0.53 12.71
C GLU A 41 -3.74 0.69 11.34
N ILE A 42 -3.09 -0.37 10.86
CA ILE A 42 -2.43 -0.39 9.54
C ILE A 42 -3.43 -0.20 8.41
N GLY A 43 -4.51 -0.99 8.40
CA GLY A 43 -5.56 -0.90 7.37
C GLY A 43 -6.21 0.48 7.35
N LYS A 44 -6.57 1.00 8.54
CA LYS A 44 -7.13 2.35 8.70
C LYS A 44 -6.19 3.45 8.17
N ASN A 45 -4.90 3.38 8.49
CA ASN A 45 -3.93 4.37 8.05
C ASN A 45 -3.77 4.37 6.53
N ARG A 46 -3.67 3.19 5.88
CA ARG A 46 -3.58 3.09 4.42
C ARG A 46 -4.84 3.56 3.73
N TYR A 47 -6.01 3.17 4.25
CA TYR A 47 -7.29 3.67 3.75
C TYR A 47 -7.41 5.20 3.86
N ASN A 48 -7.06 5.78 5.02
CA ASN A 48 -7.10 7.22 5.20
C ASN A 48 -6.13 7.94 4.25
N GLY A 49 -4.95 7.37 4.01
CA GLY A 49 -4.00 7.91 3.02
C GLY A 49 -4.58 7.92 1.61
N TYR A 50 -5.22 6.82 1.18
CA TYR A 50 -5.93 6.73 -0.10
C TYR A 50 -7.06 7.78 -0.19
N HIS A 51 -7.95 7.80 0.79
CA HIS A 51 -9.09 8.72 0.84
C HIS A 51 -8.65 10.19 0.77
N ASP A 52 -7.67 10.57 1.60
CA ASP A 52 -7.23 11.96 1.68
C ASP A 52 -6.41 12.40 0.45
N ALA A 53 -5.72 11.47 -0.23
CA ALA A 53 -5.08 11.77 -1.51
C ALA A 53 -6.13 12.09 -2.58
N LEU A 54 -7.18 11.27 -2.72
CA LEU A 54 -8.29 11.56 -3.63
C LEU A 54 -8.90 12.93 -3.33
N ARG A 55 -9.27 13.19 -2.08
CA ARG A 55 -9.89 14.44 -1.65
C ARG A 55 -9.01 15.65 -1.94
N LYS A 56 -7.70 15.56 -1.66
CA LYS A 56 -6.75 16.66 -1.91
C LYS A 56 -6.68 17.05 -3.39
N HIS A 57 -6.82 16.07 -4.27
CA HIS A 57 -6.78 16.28 -5.71
C HIS A 57 -8.16 16.51 -6.34
N GLY A 58 -9.22 16.70 -5.53
CA GLY A 58 -10.57 17.02 -5.99
C GLY A 58 -11.37 15.83 -6.55
N PHE A 59 -10.92 14.60 -6.28
CA PHE A 59 -11.67 13.40 -6.65
C PHE A 59 -12.70 13.03 -5.59
N THR A 60 -13.86 12.56 -6.05
CA THR A 60 -14.88 12.00 -5.17
C THR A 60 -14.54 10.55 -4.83
N LEU A 61 -14.76 10.16 -3.58
CA LEU A 61 -14.66 8.77 -3.16
C LEU A 61 -15.81 7.96 -3.77
N GLU A 62 -15.49 6.91 -4.50
CA GLU A 62 -16.45 5.96 -5.04
C GLU A 62 -16.43 4.67 -4.20
N GLU A 63 -17.45 4.47 -3.36
CA GLU A 63 -17.51 3.31 -2.45
C GLU A 63 -17.51 1.97 -3.20
N SER A 64 -18.06 1.93 -4.42
CA SER A 64 -18.05 0.74 -5.29
C SER A 64 -16.65 0.28 -5.69
N LEU A 65 -15.66 1.18 -5.67
CA LEU A 65 -14.25 0.89 -5.98
C LEU A 65 -13.45 0.47 -4.75
N ILE A 66 -14.08 0.45 -3.56
CA ILE A 66 -13.42 0.04 -2.31
C ILE A 66 -13.73 -1.43 -2.05
N GLN A 67 -12.72 -2.28 -2.10
CA GLN A 67 -12.86 -3.71 -1.90
C GLN A 67 -12.11 -4.18 -0.65
N ARG A 68 -12.78 -5.01 0.14
CA ARG A 68 -12.15 -5.69 1.28
C ARG A 68 -11.41 -6.92 0.77
N CYS A 69 -10.15 -6.74 0.44
CA CYS A 69 -9.30 -7.75 -0.18
C CYS A 69 -7.84 -7.49 0.21
N ASP A 70 -7.16 -8.46 0.78
CA ASP A 70 -5.76 -8.34 1.25
C ASP A 70 -4.88 -9.54 0.90
N ASN A 71 -5.34 -10.39 0.00
CA ASN A 71 -4.61 -11.54 -0.52
C ASN A 71 -4.74 -11.65 -2.05
N ARG A 72 -3.91 -12.50 -2.63
CA ARG A 72 -3.82 -12.67 -4.08
C ARG A 72 -5.07 -13.31 -4.69
N GLU A 73 -5.56 -14.36 -4.05
CA GLU A 73 -6.66 -15.19 -4.55
C GLU A 73 -7.94 -14.38 -4.66
N ASP A 74 -8.28 -13.62 -3.62
CA ASP A 74 -9.45 -12.74 -3.62
C ASP A 74 -9.29 -11.61 -4.64
N ALA A 75 -8.09 -11.04 -4.77
CA ALA A 75 -7.83 -10.02 -5.77
C ALA A 75 -8.02 -10.54 -7.19
N GLU A 76 -7.55 -11.75 -7.49
CA GLU A 76 -7.77 -12.41 -8.78
C GLU A 76 -9.26 -12.67 -9.08
N ALA A 77 -10.07 -12.95 -8.07
CA ALA A 77 -11.50 -13.20 -8.21
C ALA A 77 -12.33 -11.90 -8.35
N ILE A 78 -11.99 -10.86 -7.58
CA ILE A 78 -12.76 -9.62 -7.51
C ILE A 78 -12.45 -8.70 -8.70
N THR A 79 -11.21 -8.62 -9.16
CA THR A 79 -10.80 -7.70 -10.23
C THR A 79 -11.64 -7.84 -11.50
N PRO A 80 -11.94 -9.04 -12.04
CA PRO A 80 -12.78 -9.17 -13.22
C PRO A 80 -14.20 -8.62 -13.04
N VAL A 81 -14.73 -8.63 -11.82
CA VAL A 81 -16.07 -8.07 -11.52
C VAL A 81 -16.04 -6.54 -11.60
N LEU A 82 -15.03 -5.89 -11.00
CA LEU A 82 -14.89 -4.43 -11.07
C LEU A 82 -14.67 -3.94 -12.50
N MET A 83 -13.95 -4.71 -13.30
CA MET A 83 -13.68 -4.36 -14.70
C MET A 83 -14.93 -4.42 -15.61
N GLN A 84 -16.05 -4.97 -15.13
CA GLN A 84 -17.33 -4.99 -15.82
C GLN A 84 -18.25 -3.80 -15.43
N TYR A 85 -17.81 -2.92 -14.53
CA TYR A 85 -18.60 -1.75 -14.17
C TYR A 85 -18.73 -0.80 -15.36
N PRO A 86 -19.80 0.02 -15.42
CA PRO A 86 -19.98 1.01 -16.49
C PRO A 86 -18.78 1.98 -16.61
N THR A 87 -18.15 2.28 -15.49
CA THR A 87 -16.90 3.05 -15.40
C THR A 87 -15.89 2.20 -14.62
N PRO A 88 -15.11 1.36 -15.31
CA PRO A 88 -14.14 0.50 -14.63
C PRO A 88 -12.97 1.32 -14.09
N PRO A 89 -12.26 0.82 -13.05
CA PRO A 89 -11.05 1.46 -12.58
C PRO A 89 -9.95 1.46 -13.65
N ASP A 90 -9.22 2.57 -13.74
CA ASP A 90 -8.01 2.73 -14.55
C ASP A 90 -6.72 2.59 -13.72
N ALA A 91 -6.88 2.49 -12.39
CA ALA A 91 -5.78 2.19 -11.49
C ALA A 91 -6.24 1.44 -10.23
N PHE A 92 -5.29 0.76 -9.60
CA PHE A 92 -5.48 0.04 -8.34
C PHE A 92 -4.39 0.42 -7.34
N PHE A 93 -4.80 0.76 -6.12
CA PHE A 93 -3.94 0.81 -4.96
C PHE A 93 -4.25 -0.37 -4.04
N ALA A 94 -3.30 -1.29 -3.90
CA ALA A 94 -3.43 -2.48 -3.07
C ALA A 94 -2.64 -2.32 -1.77
N VAL A 95 -3.23 -2.76 -0.66
CA VAL A 95 -2.61 -2.64 0.68
C VAL A 95 -1.32 -3.44 0.84
N ASN A 96 -1.07 -4.42 0.00
CA ASN A 96 0.17 -5.19 -0.01
C ASN A 96 0.52 -5.67 -1.43
N ASP A 97 1.76 -6.15 -1.60
CA ASP A 97 2.25 -6.62 -2.91
C ASP A 97 1.56 -7.89 -3.39
N ASP A 98 1.14 -8.76 -2.48
CA ASP A 98 0.48 -10.03 -2.84
C ASP A 98 -0.88 -9.76 -3.51
N THR A 99 -1.67 -8.86 -2.93
CA THR A 99 -2.92 -8.36 -3.52
C THR A 99 -2.67 -7.68 -4.87
N ALA A 100 -1.65 -6.81 -4.96
CA ALA A 100 -1.29 -6.12 -6.20
C ALA A 100 -0.92 -7.10 -7.34
N ILE A 101 -0.22 -8.18 -7.02
CA ILE A 101 0.13 -9.25 -7.97
C ILE A 101 -1.12 -10.01 -8.43
N GLY A 102 -2.09 -10.25 -7.55
CA GLY A 102 -3.38 -10.82 -7.91
C GLY A 102 -4.13 -9.97 -8.94
N ILE A 103 -4.19 -8.65 -8.71
CA ILE A 103 -4.75 -7.69 -9.65
C ILE A 103 -4.01 -7.75 -10.99
N LEU A 104 -2.67 -7.73 -10.98
CA LEU A 104 -1.83 -7.80 -12.18
C LEU A 104 -2.14 -9.04 -13.01
N TYR A 105 -2.25 -10.21 -12.38
CA TYR A 105 -2.55 -11.45 -13.08
C TYR A 105 -3.99 -11.46 -13.65
N ALA A 106 -4.96 -10.95 -12.90
CA ALA A 106 -6.33 -10.82 -13.40
C ALA A 106 -6.40 -9.90 -14.61
N CYS A 107 -5.78 -8.72 -14.56
CA CYS A 107 -5.73 -7.76 -15.68
C CYS A 107 -5.07 -8.40 -16.92
N LYS A 108 -3.92 -9.06 -16.75
CA LYS A 108 -3.23 -9.73 -17.87
C LYS A 108 -4.09 -10.85 -18.50
N ARG A 109 -4.79 -11.66 -17.70
CA ARG A 109 -5.69 -12.71 -18.23
C ARG A 109 -6.88 -12.11 -19.01
N MET A 110 -7.33 -10.93 -18.67
CA MET A 110 -8.38 -10.20 -19.40
C MET A 110 -7.84 -9.46 -20.63
N GLY A 111 -6.53 -9.47 -20.89
CA GLY A 111 -5.91 -8.81 -22.03
C GLY A 111 -5.56 -7.34 -21.83
N TYR A 112 -5.71 -6.80 -20.62
CA TYR A 112 -5.28 -5.42 -20.32
C TYR A 112 -3.77 -5.29 -20.26
N LYS A 113 -3.27 -4.20 -20.80
CA LYS A 113 -1.86 -3.83 -20.74
C LYS A 113 -1.59 -3.02 -19.46
N VAL A 114 -0.54 -3.42 -18.74
CA VAL A 114 -0.07 -2.73 -17.54
C VAL A 114 1.33 -2.21 -17.84
N PRO A 115 1.59 -0.90 -17.79
CA PRO A 115 0.76 0.15 -17.17
C PRO A 115 -0.14 0.92 -18.14
N GLU A 116 -0.18 0.63 -19.45
CA GLU A 116 -0.81 1.47 -20.46
C GLU A 116 -2.31 1.65 -20.25
N ASP A 117 -3.04 0.55 -20.02
CA ASP A 117 -4.49 0.58 -19.78
C ASP A 117 -4.79 0.77 -18.30
N ILE A 118 -4.05 0.07 -17.42
CA ILE A 118 -4.29 0.01 -15.97
C ILE A 118 -2.98 0.19 -15.22
N SER A 119 -2.95 1.13 -14.28
CA SER A 119 -1.83 1.29 -13.34
C SER A 119 -2.07 0.53 -12.04
N ILE A 120 -1.02 -0.09 -11.47
CA ILE A 120 -1.11 -0.88 -10.24
C ILE A 120 0.01 -0.48 -9.29
N CYS A 121 -0.36 -0.11 -8.05
CA CYS A 121 0.59 0.18 -6.99
C CYS A 121 0.34 -0.70 -5.76
N GLY A 122 1.37 -1.38 -5.28
CA GLY A 122 1.37 -2.21 -4.08
C GLY A 122 1.92 -1.51 -2.84
N PHE A 123 2.10 -2.30 -1.79
CA PHE A 123 2.66 -1.84 -0.52
C PHE A 123 3.46 -2.99 0.11
N THR A 124 4.71 -2.75 0.50
CA THR A 124 5.65 -3.59 1.24
C THR A 124 7.06 -3.59 0.61
N ASN A 125 7.15 -3.67 -0.72
CA ASN A 125 8.38 -3.90 -1.48
C ASN A 125 9.05 -5.23 -1.10
N GLY A 126 8.26 -6.30 -1.08
CA GLY A 126 8.75 -7.65 -0.87
C GLY A 126 9.45 -8.23 -2.11
N GLN A 127 10.08 -9.41 -1.97
CA GLN A 127 10.80 -10.08 -3.08
C GLN A 127 9.91 -10.30 -4.32
N ARG A 128 8.63 -10.55 -4.14
CA ARG A 128 7.68 -10.76 -5.24
C ARG A 128 7.47 -9.51 -6.11
N ALA A 129 7.68 -8.31 -5.57
CA ALA A 129 7.53 -7.06 -6.32
C ALA A 129 8.53 -6.93 -7.49
N THR A 130 9.67 -7.61 -7.41
CA THR A 130 10.68 -7.66 -8.46
C THR A 130 10.65 -8.94 -9.28
N ALA A 131 9.86 -9.93 -8.86
CA ALA A 131 9.74 -11.24 -9.54
C ALA A 131 8.55 -11.31 -10.51
N CYS A 132 7.70 -10.29 -10.57
CA CYS A 132 6.61 -10.17 -11.54
C CYS A 132 7.01 -9.34 -12.76
N ASP A 133 6.29 -9.51 -13.85
CA ASP A 133 6.49 -8.77 -15.10
C ASP A 133 5.14 -8.11 -15.52
N PRO A 134 5.12 -6.78 -15.70
CA PRO A 134 6.15 -5.81 -15.30
C PRO A 134 6.40 -5.77 -13.79
N MET A 135 7.62 -5.36 -13.37
CA MET A 135 7.96 -5.22 -11.95
C MET A 135 7.04 -4.21 -11.26
N LEU A 136 6.61 -4.55 -10.05
CA LEU A 136 5.60 -3.81 -9.30
C LEU A 136 6.12 -2.49 -8.73
N THR A 137 5.44 -1.38 -9.04
CA THR A 137 5.52 -0.13 -8.30
C THR A 137 4.89 -0.35 -6.91
N THR A 138 5.60 0.00 -5.85
CA THR A 138 5.17 -0.33 -4.48
C THR A 138 5.76 0.62 -3.45
N VAL A 139 5.10 0.72 -2.30
CA VAL A 139 5.60 1.47 -1.15
C VAL A 139 6.53 0.58 -0.31
N GLU A 140 7.79 0.96 -0.19
CA GLU A 140 8.78 0.25 0.63
C GLU A 140 8.62 0.58 2.11
N GLN A 141 8.42 -0.43 2.95
CA GLN A 141 8.32 -0.29 4.42
C GLN A 141 9.67 -0.22 5.13
N ARG A 142 10.78 -0.48 4.41
CA ARG A 142 12.14 -0.47 4.96
C ARG A 142 12.29 -1.40 6.17
N GLY A 143 11.87 -2.67 6.04
CA GLY A 143 11.82 -3.66 7.11
C GLY A 143 13.13 -3.80 7.89
N HIS A 144 14.30 -3.76 7.22
CA HIS A 144 15.60 -3.77 7.91
C HIS A 144 15.75 -2.59 8.89
N LYS A 145 15.30 -1.37 8.47
CA LYS A 145 15.36 -0.20 9.36
C LYS A 145 14.41 -0.33 10.55
N VAL A 146 13.24 -0.93 10.34
CA VAL A 146 12.30 -1.24 11.43
C VAL A 146 12.96 -2.19 12.45
N GLY A 147 13.62 -3.25 11.98
CA GLY A 147 14.36 -4.19 12.83
C GLY A 147 15.51 -3.52 13.58
N GLU A 148 16.32 -2.71 12.91
CA GLU A 148 17.42 -1.94 13.51
C GLU A 148 16.92 -1.02 14.63
N GLU A 149 15.88 -0.23 14.38
CA GLU A 149 15.30 0.68 15.37
C GLU A 149 14.70 -0.07 16.57
N ALA A 150 14.06 -1.21 16.32
CA ALA A 150 13.50 -2.05 17.39
C ALA A 150 14.62 -2.65 18.27
N THR A 151 15.70 -3.12 17.65
CA THR A 151 16.87 -3.66 18.34
C THR A 151 17.56 -2.57 19.18
N ASN A 152 17.73 -1.38 18.63
CA ASN A 152 18.34 -0.26 19.37
C ASN A 152 17.51 0.11 20.61
N ILE A 153 16.17 0.17 20.52
CA ILE A 153 15.32 0.41 21.70
C ILE A 153 15.54 -0.67 22.75
N LEU A 154 15.68 -1.93 22.35
CA LEU A 154 15.88 -3.03 23.27
C LEU A 154 17.25 -2.95 23.96
N ILE A 155 18.32 -2.74 23.19
CA ILE A 155 19.69 -2.61 23.71
C ILE A 155 19.79 -1.45 24.70
N ASP A 156 19.31 -0.25 24.33
CA ASP A 156 19.32 0.94 25.19
C ASP A 156 18.65 0.67 26.55
N LYS A 157 17.59 -0.17 26.58
CA LYS A 157 16.91 -0.56 27.82
C LYS A 157 17.66 -1.61 28.63
N VAL A 158 18.30 -2.55 27.97
CA VAL A 158 19.08 -3.61 28.60
C VAL A 158 20.35 -3.02 29.26
N GLU A 159 21.01 -2.11 28.55
CA GLU A 159 22.22 -1.43 29.04
C GLU A 159 21.92 -0.29 30.03
N GLY A 160 20.65 0.00 30.30
CA GLY A 160 20.26 1.05 31.24
C GLY A 160 20.42 2.48 30.72
N ILE A 161 20.72 2.66 29.43
CA ILE A 161 20.81 3.98 28.77
C ILE A 161 19.44 4.65 28.80
N THR A 162 18.38 3.87 28.57
CA THR A 162 17.00 4.32 28.67
C THR A 162 16.28 3.58 29.80
N PRO A 163 15.50 4.27 30.66
CA PRO A 163 14.73 3.62 31.71
C PRO A 163 13.81 2.52 31.16
N LYS A 164 13.77 1.35 31.82
CA LYS A 164 12.97 0.19 31.37
C LYS A 164 11.48 0.50 31.22
N ASN A 165 10.94 1.39 32.03
CA ASN A 165 9.53 1.81 32.01
C ASN A 165 9.24 2.91 30.98
N LYS A 166 10.23 3.53 30.36
CA LYS A 166 10.03 4.54 29.32
C LYS A 166 9.44 3.87 28.06
N ILE A 167 8.30 4.40 27.62
CA ILE A 167 7.64 3.96 26.39
C ILE A 167 8.11 4.85 25.24
N GLU A 168 8.62 4.21 24.18
CA GLU A 168 9.07 4.89 22.98
C GLU A 168 8.24 4.47 21.77
N LYS A 169 7.91 5.45 20.92
CA LYS A 169 7.38 5.20 19.57
C LYS A 169 8.35 5.77 18.56
N ARG A 170 8.93 4.92 17.72
CA ARG A 170 9.75 5.35 16.59
C ARG A 170 8.97 5.11 15.28
N ILE A 171 9.10 6.04 14.33
CA ILE A 171 8.42 5.97 13.04
C ILE A 171 9.49 5.89 11.95
N VAL A 172 9.48 4.81 11.18
CA VAL A 172 10.32 4.64 9.99
C VAL A 172 9.56 5.15 8.77
N ARG A 173 10.15 6.07 8.03
CA ARG A 173 9.54 6.65 6.82
C ARG A 173 9.53 5.63 5.69
N THR A 174 8.39 5.49 5.04
CA THR A 174 8.21 4.73 3.81
C THR A 174 8.81 5.45 2.60
N ARG A 175 8.95 4.74 1.49
CA ARG A 175 9.39 5.29 0.22
C ARG A 175 8.63 4.65 -0.93
N LEU A 176 8.08 5.43 -1.84
CA LEU A 176 7.50 4.92 -3.08
C LEU A 176 8.64 4.50 -4.03
N ILE A 177 8.59 3.26 -4.51
CA ILE A 177 9.52 2.69 -5.48
C ILE A 177 8.79 2.55 -6.81
N LEU A 178 9.11 3.40 -7.76
CA LEU A 178 8.52 3.38 -9.08
C LEU A 178 9.16 2.29 -9.95
N ARG A 179 8.30 1.50 -10.61
CA ARG A 179 8.70 0.42 -11.54
C ARG A 179 7.75 0.38 -12.75
N GLY A 180 7.54 -0.82 -13.31
CA GLY A 180 6.83 -1.02 -14.57
C GLY A 180 5.32 -1.06 -14.49
N THR A 181 4.69 -1.11 -13.32
CA THR A 181 3.22 -1.25 -13.20
C THR A 181 2.46 0.06 -13.08
N THR A 182 3.13 1.21 -13.11
CA THR A 182 2.50 2.53 -13.18
C THR A 182 3.05 3.33 -14.34
N LYS A 183 2.23 4.21 -14.91
CA LYS A 183 2.65 5.18 -15.91
C LYS A 183 3.75 6.08 -15.33
N LYS A 184 4.59 6.62 -16.21
CA LYS A 184 5.59 7.62 -15.84
C LYS A 184 4.94 9.00 -15.87
N ALA A 185 5.31 9.86 -14.89
CA ALA A 185 4.94 11.27 -14.90
C ALA A 185 5.69 12.02 -16.01
#